data_2e38f45d71cc1f928143ef38add9780f
#
_entry.id   2e38f45d71cc1f928143ef38add9780f
#
_cell.length_a   1.000
_cell.length_b   1.000
_cell.length_c   1.000
_cell.angle_alpha   90.00
_cell.angle_beta   90.00
_cell.angle_gamma   90.00
#
_symmetry.space_group_name_H-M   'P 1'
#
loop_
_entity.id
_entity.type
_entity.pdbx_description
1 polymer ?
#
loop_
_entity_poly.entity_id
_entity_poly.type
_entity_poly.pdbx_seq_one_letter_code
_entity_poly.pdbx_strand_id
1 'polypeptide(L)'
;PTCLVQQTKFPVSASFNPNFYIPELPCLRLSDHKLTKIIHNAGQAAADAKACLIDGVYLHGHEGYLLEQMTNRAFNRRSLGKYADWQRFGLDMVREIRRRVGPNYPIMYRIDLTLALNETYGERMDQVSSLKKFKNGRSVAETLEYMENLVKAGVDLFDVDIGCYDNWWLPH
;
A
#
# COMPACT_ATOMS: atom_id res chain seq x y z
N PRO A 1 8.96 1.48 -0.77
CA PRO A 1 9.83 2.50 -0.19
C PRO A 1 9.03 3.59 0.47
N THR A 2 9.42 3.88 1.66
CA THR A 2 8.83 4.96 2.40
C THR A 2 9.46 6.26 1.95
N CYS A 3 8.68 7.12 1.32
CA CYS A 3 9.06 8.51 1.10
C CYS A 3 10.31 8.76 0.30
N LEU A 4 10.32 8.21 -0.87
CA LEU A 4 11.40 8.27 -1.78
C LEU A 4 11.77 9.66 -2.23
N VAL A 5 10.82 10.45 -2.60
CA VAL A 5 11.01 11.74 -3.25
C VAL A 5 10.24 12.78 -2.47
N GLN A 6 10.40 12.77 -1.16
CA GLN A 6 9.68 13.73 -0.37
C GLN A 6 10.49 15.01 -0.23
N GLN A 7 10.04 16.03 -0.85
CA GLN A 7 10.48 17.40 -0.60
C GLN A 7 10.02 17.92 0.77
N THR A 8 9.39 17.08 1.56
CA THR A 8 8.95 17.43 2.91
C THR A 8 10.07 17.20 3.93
N LYS A 9 10.15 18.06 4.91
CA LYS A 9 11.18 17.98 5.98
C LYS A 9 11.15 16.68 6.78
N PHE A 10 10.01 15.99 6.81
CA PHE A 10 9.82 14.74 7.54
C PHE A 10 9.08 13.72 6.70
N PRO A 11 9.70 12.57 6.39
CA PRO A 11 9.05 11.49 5.68
C PRO A 11 7.90 10.91 6.51
N VAL A 12 6.86 10.41 5.84
CA VAL A 12 5.68 9.83 6.48
C VAL A 12 5.41 8.42 5.96
N SER A 13 4.79 7.58 6.80
CA SER A 13 4.53 6.17 6.50
C SER A 13 3.31 5.65 7.26
N ALA A 14 2.91 4.41 6.98
CA ALA A 14 1.84 3.70 7.70
C ALA A 14 2.11 3.59 9.21
N SER A 15 3.36 3.33 9.57
CA SER A 15 3.86 3.25 10.95
C SER A 15 5.21 3.95 11.03
N PHE A 16 5.91 3.85 12.15
CA PHE A 16 7.30 4.29 12.28
C PHE A 16 8.23 3.32 11.53
N ASN A 17 8.19 3.38 10.20
CA ASN A 17 9.06 2.58 9.34
C ASN A 17 10.38 3.31 9.11
N PRO A 18 11.50 2.60 8.89
CA PRO A 18 12.74 3.24 8.44
C PRO A 18 12.50 3.88 7.05
N ASN A 19 13.22 4.95 6.77
CA ASN A 19 13.27 5.49 5.42
C ASN A 19 14.06 4.54 4.53
N PHE A 20 13.62 4.40 3.30
CA PHE A 20 14.27 3.49 2.35
C PHE A 20 15.71 3.89 2.01
N TYR A 21 15.96 5.18 1.78
CA TYR A 21 17.31 5.66 1.44
C TYR A 21 18.18 6.01 2.64
N ILE A 22 17.56 6.44 3.72
CA ILE A 22 18.25 6.86 4.96
C ILE A 22 17.59 6.12 6.11
N PRO A 23 17.93 4.84 6.35
CA PRO A 23 17.26 4.01 7.35
C PRO A 23 17.32 4.58 8.77
N GLU A 24 18.33 5.40 9.06
CA GLU A 24 18.51 6.09 10.36
C GLU A 24 17.46 7.19 10.59
N LEU A 25 16.83 7.68 9.52
CA LEU A 25 15.76 8.67 9.61
C LEU A 25 14.40 7.97 9.60
N PRO A 26 13.73 7.84 10.76
CA PRO A 26 12.43 7.19 10.81
C PRO A 26 11.35 8.03 10.14
N CYS A 27 10.44 7.37 9.44
CA CYS A 27 9.25 8.00 8.92
C CYS A 27 8.23 8.21 10.04
N LEU A 28 7.58 9.37 10.05
CA LEU A 28 6.50 9.65 10.99
C LEU A 28 5.22 8.90 10.60
N ARG A 29 4.54 8.34 11.59
CA ARG A 29 3.25 7.68 11.38
C ARG A 29 2.18 8.71 10.99
N LEU A 30 1.50 8.47 9.87
CA LEU A 30 0.34 9.28 9.47
C LEU A 30 -0.82 9.12 10.47
N SER A 31 -1.49 10.20 10.82
CA SER A 31 -2.72 10.12 11.63
C SER A 31 -3.90 9.62 10.78
N ASP A 32 -4.92 9.05 11.42
CA ASP A 32 -6.14 8.61 10.74
C ASP A 32 -6.83 9.77 10.01
N HIS A 33 -6.79 10.97 10.58
CA HIS A 33 -7.30 12.18 9.92
C HIS A 33 -6.57 12.47 8.59
N LYS A 34 -5.23 12.40 8.58
CA LYS A 34 -4.45 12.60 7.35
C LYS A 34 -4.72 11.50 6.33
N LEU A 35 -4.86 10.25 6.78
CA LEU A 35 -5.20 9.12 5.90
C LEU A 35 -6.59 9.29 5.28
N THR A 36 -7.59 9.71 6.05
CA THR A 36 -8.92 10.02 5.53
C THR A 36 -8.87 11.15 4.49
N LYS A 37 -8.06 12.19 4.73
CA LYS A 37 -7.86 13.27 3.75
C LYS A 37 -7.22 12.76 2.44
N ILE A 38 -6.25 11.84 2.53
CA ILE A 38 -5.63 11.21 1.36
C ILE A 38 -6.68 10.44 0.55
N ILE A 39 -7.53 9.65 1.21
CA ILE A 39 -8.64 8.93 0.55
C ILE A 39 -9.57 9.90 -0.18
N HIS A 40 -9.98 10.97 0.48
CA HIS A 40 -10.85 11.98 -0.12
C HIS A 40 -10.20 12.65 -1.34
N ASN A 41 -8.92 12.99 -1.24
CA ASN A 41 -8.15 13.58 -2.35
C ASN A 41 -7.99 12.60 -3.53
N ALA A 42 -7.77 11.31 -3.27
CA ALA A 42 -7.72 10.30 -4.31
C ALA A 42 -9.06 10.18 -5.06
N GLY A 43 -10.17 10.21 -4.32
CA GLY A 43 -11.51 10.27 -4.93
C GLY A 43 -11.71 11.52 -5.78
N GLN A 44 -11.25 12.69 -5.32
CA GLN A 44 -11.34 13.94 -6.10
C GLN A 44 -10.48 13.83 -7.36
N ALA A 45 -9.23 13.38 -7.25
CA ALA A 45 -8.35 13.22 -8.41
C ALA A 45 -8.93 12.26 -9.47
N ALA A 46 -9.61 11.19 -9.05
CA ALA A 46 -10.29 10.29 -9.97
C ALA A 46 -11.50 10.96 -10.67
N ALA A 47 -12.26 11.79 -9.96
CA ALA A 47 -13.35 12.56 -10.55
C ALA A 47 -12.83 13.59 -11.55
N ASP A 48 -11.73 14.27 -11.24
CA ASP A 48 -11.08 15.23 -12.14
C ASP A 48 -10.53 14.52 -13.39
N ALA A 49 -9.89 13.35 -13.23
CA ALA A 49 -9.42 12.54 -14.35
C ALA A 49 -10.59 12.17 -15.29
N LYS A 50 -11.71 11.72 -14.74
CA LYS A 50 -12.92 11.43 -15.52
C LYS A 50 -13.46 12.67 -16.25
N ALA A 51 -13.48 13.82 -15.59
CA ALA A 51 -13.90 15.08 -16.20
C ALA A 51 -12.98 15.51 -17.36
N CYS A 52 -11.69 15.15 -17.28
CA CYS A 52 -10.71 15.36 -18.34
C CYS A 52 -10.72 14.28 -19.43
N LEU A 53 -11.75 13.42 -19.48
CA LEU A 53 -11.92 12.34 -20.46
C LEU A 53 -10.80 11.28 -20.42
N ILE A 54 -10.18 11.07 -19.25
CA ILE A 54 -9.29 9.93 -19.02
C ILE A 54 -10.17 8.70 -18.78
N ASP A 55 -9.84 7.58 -19.44
CA ASP A 55 -10.71 6.40 -19.52
C ASP A 55 -10.78 5.56 -18.24
N GLY A 56 -9.86 5.70 -17.32
CA GLY A 56 -9.84 4.97 -16.05
C GLY A 56 -8.75 5.46 -15.11
N VAL A 57 -8.73 4.93 -13.90
CA VAL A 57 -7.68 5.21 -12.90
C VAL A 57 -6.97 3.93 -12.46
N TYR A 58 -5.69 4.09 -12.14
CA TYR A 58 -4.81 3.01 -11.73
C TYR A 58 -4.25 3.29 -10.34
N LEU A 59 -4.59 2.43 -9.38
CA LEU A 59 -4.13 2.51 -8.00
C LEU A 59 -2.85 1.70 -7.81
N HIS A 60 -1.79 2.36 -7.38
CA HIS A 60 -0.49 1.74 -7.18
C HIS A 60 -0.37 1.19 -5.76
N GLY A 61 -0.84 -0.04 -5.53
CA GLY A 61 -0.81 -0.75 -4.26
C GLY A 61 0.35 -1.74 -4.13
N HIS A 62 1.51 -1.40 -4.67
CA HIS A 62 2.69 -2.24 -4.80
C HIS A 62 3.99 -1.47 -4.48
N GLU A 63 5.14 -2.15 -4.51
CA GLU A 63 6.51 -1.61 -4.38
C GLU A 63 6.83 -0.91 -3.05
N GLY A 64 6.02 -1.10 -1.99
CA GLY A 64 6.25 -0.47 -0.70
C GLY A 64 5.83 1.01 -0.64
N TYR A 65 5.05 1.51 -1.61
CA TYR A 65 4.44 2.83 -1.51
C TYR A 65 3.29 2.87 -0.51
N LEU A 66 2.75 4.06 -0.23
CA LEU A 66 1.84 4.27 0.90
C LEU A 66 0.63 3.34 0.88
N LEU A 67 0.04 3.07 -0.30
CA LEU A 67 -1.13 2.21 -0.40
C LEU A 67 -0.80 0.77 0.01
N GLU A 68 0.32 0.21 -0.45
CA GLU A 68 0.79 -1.08 0.02
C GLU A 68 1.16 -1.04 1.50
N GLN A 69 1.89 -0.02 1.94
CA GLN A 69 2.27 0.09 3.35
C GLN A 69 1.05 0.04 4.29
N MET A 70 -0.05 0.67 3.89
CA MET A 70 -1.28 0.68 4.69
C MET A 70 -2.01 -0.66 4.64
N THR A 71 -1.84 -1.42 3.57
CA THR A 71 -2.55 -2.68 3.31
C THR A 71 -1.69 -3.93 3.48
N ASN A 72 -0.52 -3.79 4.10
CA ASN A 72 0.41 -4.89 4.38
C ASN A 72 0.95 -4.79 5.81
N ARG A 73 0.76 -5.84 6.61
CA ARG A 73 1.18 -5.88 8.03
C ARG A 73 2.69 -5.77 8.24
N ALA A 74 3.50 -6.05 7.22
CA ALA A 74 4.94 -5.78 7.28
C ALA A 74 5.23 -4.30 7.55
N PHE A 75 4.41 -3.41 7.02
CA PHE A 75 4.55 -1.96 7.14
C PHE A 75 3.51 -1.33 8.08
N ASN A 76 2.25 -1.77 8.03
CA ASN A 76 1.19 -1.28 8.89
C ASN A 76 1.16 -2.04 10.22
N ARG A 77 1.90 -1.55 11.19
CA ARG A 77 1.98 -2.12 12.55
C ARG A 77 1.15 -1.33 13.55
N ARG A 78 0.04 -0.75 13.10
CA ARG A 78 -0.90 -0.03 13.96
C ARG A 78 -1.66 -1.01 14.86
N SER A 79 -1.79 -0.69 16.12
CA SER A 79 -2.60 -1.43 17.09
C SER A 79 -3.92 -0.74 17.43
N LEU A 80 -4.04 0.55 17.08
CA LEU A 80 -5.21 1.39 17.40
C LEU A 80 -5.58 2.29 16.23
N GLY A 81 -6.85 2.68 16.20
CA GLY A 81 -7.42 3.56 15.19
C GLY A 81 -8.10 2.81 14.05
N LYS A 82 -8.80 3.56 13.22
CA LYS A 82 -9.61 3.02 12.11
C LYS A 82 -8.79 2.16 11.13
N TYR A 83 -7.55 2.58 10.88
CA TYR A 83 -6.66 1.96 9.90
C TYR A 83 -5.66 0.99 10.53
N ALA A 84 -5.91 0.50 11.74
CA ALA A 84 -5.23 -0.66 12.30
C ALA A 84 -5.66 -1.95 11.58
N ASP A 85 -6.89 -2.01 11.10
CA ASP A 85 -7.32 -3.01 10.11
C ASP A 85 -6.59 -2.74 8.79
N TRP A 86 -5.73 -3.67 8.42
CA TRP A 86 -4.84 -3.53 7.28
C TRP A 86 -5.55 -3.51 5.91
N GLN A 87 -6.77 -4.01 5.80
CA GLN A 87 -7.55 -3.92 4.56
C GLN A 87 -8.25 -2.55 4.43
N ARG A 88 -8.55 -1.91 5.54
CA ARG A 88 -9.49 -0.80 5.63
C ARG A 88 -9.12 0.40 4.76
N PHE A 89 -7.84 0.77 4.74
CA PHE A 89 -7.40 1.95 3.99
C PHE A 89 -7.62 1.78 2.47
N GLY A 90 -7.23 0.64 1.92
CA GLY A 90 -7.42 0.35 0.49
C GLY A 90 -8.89 0.23 0.12
N LEU A 91 -9.68 -0.47 0.94
CA LEU A 91 -11.13 -0.61 0.71
C LEU A 91 -11.85 0.74 0.75
N ASP A 92 -11.54 1.58 1.73
CA ASP A 92 -12.14 2.92 1.82
C ASP A 92 -11.73 3.82 0.64
N MET A 93 -10.49 3.70 0.16
CA MET A 93 -10.01 4.44 -1.03
C MET A 93 -10.78 4.03 -2.28
N VAL A 94 -10.90 2.74 -2.55
CA VAL A 94 -11.65 2.24 -3.71
C VAL A 94 -13.12 2.66 -3.63
N ARG A 95 -13.76 2.53 -2.47
CA ARG A 95 -15.15 2.96 -2.27
C ARG A 95 -15.34 4.46 -2.51
N GLU A 96 -14.44 5.30 -2.03
CA GLU A 96 -14.52 6.75 -2.24
C GLU A 96 -14.33 7.11 -3.72
N ILE A 97 -13.39 6.48 -4.42
CA ILE A 97 -13.22 6.66 -5.85
C ILE A 97 -14.49 6.22 -6.57
N ARG A 98 -14.97 5.00 -6.35
CA ARG A 98 -16.16 4.44 -6.98
C ARG A 98 -17.41 5.32 -6.76
N ARG A 99 -17.59 5.82 -5.55
CA ARG A 99 -18.67 6.75 -5.21
C ARG A 99 -18.67 8.00 -6.08
N ARG A 100 -17.50 8.51 -6.45
CA ARG A 100 -17.36 9.75 -7.23
C ARG A 100 -17.41 9.52 -8.73
N VAL A 101 -16.81 8.44 -9.22
CA VAL A 101 -16.72 8.19 -10.66
C VAL A 101 -17.90 7.38 -11.18
N GLY A 102 -18.70 6.76 -10.33
CA GLY A 102 -19.86 5.94 -10.70
C GLY A 102 -19.47 4.49 -11.06
N PRO A 103 -20.46 3.64 -11.39
CA PRO A 103 -20.27 2.19 -11.51
C PRO A 103 -19.47 1.74 -12.74
N ASN A 104 -19.46 2.52 -13.81
CA ASN A 104 -18.94 2.10 -15.13
C ASN A 104 -17.54 2.67 -15.45
N TYR A 105 -16.93 3.42 -14.53
CA TYR A 105 -15.60 3.98 -14.76
C TYR A 105 -14.52 3.00 -14.30
N PRO A 106 -13.58 2.59 -15.16
CA PRO A 106 -12.59 1.58 -14.83
C PRO A 106 -11.68 1.98 -13.66
N ILE A 107 -11.58 1.09 -12.67
CA ILE A 107 -10.63 1.18 -11.57
C ILE A 107 -9.72 -0.05 -11.62
N MET A 108 -8.46 0.17 -11.93
CA MET A 108 -7.42 -0.85 -11.89
C MET A 108 -6.65 -0.75 -10.56
N TYR A 109 -6.23 -1.87 -10.01
CA TYR A 109 -5.44 -1.94 -8.80
C TYR A 109 -4.21 -2.81 -9.01
N ARG A 110 -3.02 -2.22 -8.88
CA ARG A 110 -1.77 -2.98 -8.84
C ARG A 110 -1.52 -3.47 -7.42
N ILE A 111 -1.25 -4.77 -7.29
CA ILE A 111 -1.08 -5.44 -6.00
C ILE A 111 0.05 -6.45 -6.07
N ASP A 112 0.88 -6.51 -5.03
CA ASP A 112 1.79 -7.63 -4.85
C ASP A 112 1.04 -8.86 -4.30
N LEU A 113 1.28 -10.00 -4.90
CA LEU A 113 0.74 -11.27 -4.43
C LEU A 113 1.37 -11.66 -3.08
N THR A 114 2.68 -11.46 -2.97
CA THR A 114 3.47 -11.64 -1.75
C THR A 114 4.75 -10.81 -1.85
N LEU A 115 5.34 -10.47 -0.70
CA LEU A 115 6.66 -9.83 -0.68
C LEU A 115 7.78 -10.78 -1.15
N ALA A 116 7.52 -12.07 -1.26
CA ALA A 116 8.43 -13.13 -1.72
C ALA A 116 9.76 -13.25 -0.96
N LEU A 117 9.89 -12.58 0.18
CA LEU A 117 11.15 -12.57 0.93
C LEU A 117 11.38 -13.85 1.72
N ASN A 118 10.31 -14.51 2.20
CA ASN A 118 10.41 -15.79 2.89
C ASN A 118 10.90 -16.89 1.95
N GLU A 119 10.41 -16.88 0.72
CA GLU A 119 10.75 -17.85 -0.32
C GLU A 119 12.20 -17.69 -0.80
N THR A 120 12.69 -16.45 -0.82
CA THR A 120 14.02 -16.12 -1.32
C THR A 120 15.10 -16.22 -0.23
N TYR A 121 14.80 -15.76 0.98
CA TYR A 121 15.80 -15.57 2.03
C TYR A 121 15.58 -16.43 3.28
N GLY A 122 14.41 -17.03 3.46
CA GLY A 122 14.12 -18.02 4.50
C GLY A 122 14.69 -17.66 5.88
N GLU A 123 15.60 -18.50 6.38
CA GLU A 123 16.23 -18.35 7.70
C GLU A 123 17.07 -17.07 7.84
N ARG A 124 17.61 -16.53 6.74
CA ARG A 124 18.39 -15.27 6.80
C ARG A 124 17.57 -14.08 7.26
N MET A 125 16.25 -14.12 7.09
CA MET A 125 15.38 -13.05 7.58
C MET A 125 15.45 -12.86 9.09
N ASP A 126 15.78 -13.93 9.85
CA ASP A 126 15.96 -13.82 11.30
C ASP A 126 17.28 -13.19 11.70
N GLN A 127 18.28 -13.31 10.85
CA GLN A 127 19.63 -12.79 11.11
C GLN A 127 19.74 -11.30 10.76
N VAL A 128 18.91 -10.80 9.85
CA VAL A 128 18.95 -9.41 9.39
C VAL A 128 17.76 -8.62 9.96
N SER A 129 18.04 -7.73 10.92
CA SER A 129 16.99 -7.01 11.65
C SER A 129 16.03 -6.21 10.76
N SER A 130 16.51 -5.66 9.66
CA SER A 130 15.68 -4.90 8.70
C SER A 130 14.70 -5.77 7.94
N LEU A 131 14.96 -7.08 7.82
CA LEU A 131 14.11 -8.03 7.11
C LEU A 131 13.03 -8.65 8.01
N LYS A 132 13.22 -8.66 9.32
CA LYS A 132 12.27 -9.27 10.27
C LYS A 132 10.83 -8.76 10.11
N LYS A 133 10.66 -7.51 9.71
CA LYS A 133 9.35 -6.90 9.50
C LYS A 133 8.54 -7.60 8.40
N PHE A 134 9.21 -8.14 7.39
CA PHE A 134 8.56 -8.76 6.23
C PHE A 134 7.98 -10.15 6.52
N LYS A 135 8.39 -10.79 7.61
CA LYS A 135 7.76 -12.03 8.07
C LYS A 135 6.28 -11.88 8.39
N ASN A 136 5.84 -10.66 8.72
CA ASN A 136 4.45 -10.34 9.01
C ASN A 136 3.71 -9.82 7.77
N GLY A 137 4.28 -9.94 6.59
CA GLY A 137 3.63 -9.58 5.34
C GLY A 137 2.38 -10.43 5.06
N ARG A 138 1.55 -9.97 4.14
CA ARG A 138 0.40 -10.75 3.69
C ARG A 138 0.87 -12.07 3.10
N SER A 139 0.19 -13.15 3.45
CA SER A 139 0.27 -14.42 2.74
C SER A 139 -0.49 -14.33 1.41
N VAL A 140 -0.23 -15.27 0.49
CA VAL A 140 -1.00 -15.39 -0.75
C VAL A 140 -2.50 -15.52 -0.48
N ALA A 141 -2.89 -16.35 0.49
CA ALA A 141 -4.30 -16.54 0.84
C ALA A 141 -4.95 -15.23 1.33
N GLU A 142 -4.27 -14.47 2.17
CA GLU A 142 -4.74 -13.16 2.63
C GLU A 142 -4.81 -12.12 1.50
N THR A 143 -3.87 -12.18 0.56
CA THR A 143 -3.92 -11.30 -0.62
C THR A 143 -5.13 -11.63 -1.49
N LEU A 144 -5.42 -12.92 -1.72
CA LEU A 144 -6.62 -13.34 -2.47
C LEU A 144 -7.91 -12.89 -1.80
N GLU A 145 -8.03 -13.08 -0.48
CA GLU A 145 -9.18 -12.57 0.29
C GLU A 145 -9.32 -11.04 0.15
N TYR A 146 -8.21 -10.32 0.23
CA TYR A 146 -8.22 -8.87 0.05
C TYR A 146 -8.62 -8.46 -1.36
N MET A 147 -8.17 -9.17 -2.40
CA MET A 147 -8.59 -8.94 -3.79
C MET A 147 -10.10 -9.14 -3.95
N GLU A 148 -10.68 -10.20 -3.36
CA GLU A 148 -12.13 -10.40 -3.37
C GLU A 148 -12.88 -9.22 -2.71
N ASN A 149 -12.36 -8.70 -1.60
CA ASN A 149 -12.94 -7.54 -0.92
C ASN A 149 -12.77 -6.25 -1.74
N LEU A 150 -11.67 -6.11 -2.49
CA LEU A 150 -11.46 -5.00 -3.42
C LEU A 150 -12.44 -5.05 -4.61
N VAL A 151 -12.72 -6.24 -5.15
CA VAL A 151 -13.77 -6.42 -6.18
C VAL A 151 -15.13 -5.97 -5.64
N LYS A 152 -15.51 -6.43 -4.45
CA LYS A 152 -16.75 -5.99 -3.78
C LYS A 152 -16.78 -4.47 -3.52
N ALA A 153 -15.62 -3.85 -3.33
CA ALA A 153 -15.49 -2.40 -3.15
C ALA A 153 -15.55 -1.62 -4.48
N GLY A 154 -15.31 -2.28 -5.62
CA GLY A 154 -15.45 -1.70 -6.95
C GLY A 154 -14.20 -1.69 -7.83
N VAL A 155 -13.20 -2.53 -7.57
CA VAL A 155 -12.07 -2.75 -8.48
C VAL A 155 -12.54 -3.62 -9.66
N ASP A 156 -12.15 -3.24 -10.87
CA ASP A 156 -12.53 -3.95 -12.12
C ASP A 156 -11.40 -4.82 -12.63
N LEU A 157 -10.14 -4.45 -12.41
CA LEU A 157 -8.97 -5.13 -12.96
C LEU A 157 -7.81 -5.10 -11.98
N PHE A 158 -7.07 -6.20 -11.90
CA PHE A 158 -5.82 -6.28 -11.15
C PHE A 158 -4.61 -6.41 -12.07
N ASP A 159 -3.57 -5.69 -11.71
CA ASP A 159 -2.21 -5.94 -12.16
C ASP A 159 -1.45 -6.59 -10.99
N VAL A 160 -1.10 -7.87 -11.14
CA VAL A 160 -0.52 -8.67 -10.06
C VAL A 160 0.98 -8.78 -10.23
N ASP A 161 1.70 -8.44 -9.18
CA ASP A 161 3.15 -8.40 -9.14
C ASP A 161 3.70 -9.20 -7.93
N ILE A 162 5.01 -9.27 -7.79
CA ILE A 162 5.68 -9.95 -6.68
C ILE A 162 6.84 -9.08 -6.16
N GLY A 163 6.94 -8.99 -4.84
CA GLY A 163 8.05 -8.33 -4.18
C GLY A 163 7.84 -6.83 -3.94
N CYS A 164 8.88 -6.18 -3.48
CA CYS A 164 8.92 -4.73 -3.25
C CYS A 164 10.34 -4.20 -3.45
N TYR A 165 10.53 -2.88 -3.41
CA TYR A 165 11.88 -2.30 -3.58
C TYR A 165 12.88 -2.77 -2.52
N ASP A 166 12.42 -3.12 -1.33
CA ASP A 166 13.31 -3.67 -0.28
C ASP A 166 14.01 -4.97 -0.72
N ASN A 167 13.50 -5.69 -1.73
CA ASN A 167 14.13 -6.90 -2.29
C ASN A 167 15.38 -6.58 -3.12
N TRP A 168 15.50 -5.38 -3.67
CA TRP A 168 16.60 -5.02 -4.55
C TRP A 168 17.94 -4.85 -3.85
N TRP A 169 17.93 -4.62 -2.54
CA TRP A 169 19.14 -4.38 -1.74
C TRP A 169 19.69 -5.65 -1.09
N LEU A 170 19.06 -6.77 -1.33
CA LEU A 170 19.53 -8.03 -0.81
C LEU A 170 20.50 -8.65 -1.81
N PRO A 171 21.71 -9.03 -1.38
CA PRO A 171 22.65 -9.71 -2.27
C PRO A 171 22.04 -11.02 -2.74
N HIS A 172 22.04 -11.20 -4.05
CA HIS A 172 21.63 -12.43 -4.71
C HIS A 172 22.60 -13.57 -4.41
#